data_69d768d9de08c1ed82ec4bd70ea7e5d4
#
_entry.id   69d768d9de08c1ed82ec4bd70ea7e5d4
#
_cell.length_a   1.000
_cell.length_b   1.000
_cell.length_c   1.000
_cell.angle_alpha   90.00
_cell.angle_beta   90.00
_cell.angle_gamma   90.00
#
_symmetry.space_group_name_H-M   'P 1'
#
loop_
_entity.id
_entity.type
_entity.pdbx_description
1 polymer ?
#
loop_
_entity_poly.entity_id
_entity_poly.type
_entity_poly.pdbx_seq_one_letter_code
_entity_poly.pdbx_strand_id
1 'polypeptide(L)'
;MDTSNAGVSKFLSYILRHHPEAIGLTLDGEGWADVDELLTQAAAHGRNISLPLLHEVVATNNKKRFTLSADGSKIRAEQGHSTAQVDIAYTETEPPEILYHGTAQRFAEAIEQQGLLPGSRHYVHLSGDVETAVSVGSRHGKPLVLEVQAGLMRRQGFVFYLTANKVWLIKEVPPQFLRQM
;
A
#
# COMPACT_ATOMS: atom_id res chain seq x y z
N MET A 1 -16.41 -18.34 -7.42
CA MET A 1 -16.17 -16.99 -6.84
C MET A 1 -15.71 -17.14 -5.39
N ASP A 2 -14.58 -16.53 -5.06
CA ASP A 2 -14.08 -16.57 -3.70
C ASP A 2 -14.76 -15.49 -2.83
N THR A 3 -15.65 -15.93 -1.94
CA THR A 3 -16.37 -15.05 -1.01
C THR A 3 -15.76 -15.07 0.40
N SER A 4 -14.58 -15.69 0.58
CA SER A 4 -13.86 -15.63 1.84
C SER A 4 -13.38 -14.19 2.13
N ASN A 5 -13.15 -13.88 3.40
CA ASN A 5 -12.63 -12.57 3.79
C ASN A 5 -11.31 -12.25 3.05
N ALA A 6 -10.42 -13.24 2.89
CA ALA A 6 -9.18 -13.08 2.14
C ALA A 6 -9.42 -12.79 0.65
N GLY A 7 -10.35 -13.51 0.02
CA GLY A 7 -10.71 -13.29 -1.38
C GLY A 7 -11.33 -11.93 -1.62
N VAL A 8 -12.22 -11.49 -0.75
CA VAL A 8 -12.83 -10.16 -0.83
C VAL A 8 -11.78 -9.07 -0.60
N SER A 9 -10.90 -9.23 0.39
CA SER A 9 -9.81 -8.28 0.65
C SER A 9 -8.88 -8.12 -0.55
N LYS A 10 -8.55 -9.24 -1.20
CA LYS A 10 -7.70 -9.23 -2.41
C LYS A 10 -8.39 -8.52 -3.57
N PHE A 11 -9.68 -8.77 -3.77
CA PHE A 11 -10.48 -8.08 -4.79
C PHE A 11 -10.57 -6.58 -4.52
N LEU A 12 -10.85 -6.17 -3.28
CA LEU A 12 -10.90 -4.75 -2.89
C LEU A 12 -9.54 -4.07 -3.13
N SER A 13 -8.43 -4.73 -2.80
CA SER A 13 -7.09 -4.20 -3.09
C SER A 13 -6.90 -3.99 -4.59
N TYR A 14 -7.31 -4.94 -5.40
CA TYR A 14 -7.18 -4.86 -6.85
C TYR A 14 -7.91 -3.65 -7.43
N ILE A 15 -9.18 -3.45 -7.07
CA ILE A 15 -10.00 -2.36 -7.62
C ILE A 15 -9.70 -1.00 -6.97
N LEU A 16 -9.46 -0.96 -5.65
CA LEU A 16 -9.27 0.31 -4.95
C LEU A 16 -7.87 0.89 -5.10
N ARG A 17 -6.86 0.05 -5.39
CA ARG A 17 -5.48 0.51 -5.55
C ARG A 17 -5.06 0.65 -7.00
N HIS A 18 -5.52 -0.24 -7.88
CA HIS A 18 -4.93 -0.40 -9.19
C HIS A 18 -5.90 -0.26 -10.34
N HIS A 19 -7.05 -0.93 -10.30
CA HIS A 19 -7.94 -1.09 -11.45
C HIS A 19 -9.41 -0.82 -11.13
N PRO A 20 -9.78 0.38 -10.67
CA PRO A 20 -11.18 0.70 -10.44
C PRO A 20 -12.04 0.57 -11.71
N GLU A 21 -11.44 0.85 -12.87
CA GLU A 21 -12.08 0.73 -14.16
C GLU A 21 -12.51 -0.71 -14.53
N ALA A 22 -11.91 -1.71 -13.87
CA ALA A 22 -12.25 -3.12 -14.12
C ALA A 22 -13.72 -3.43 -13.83
N ILE A 23 -14.33 -2.68 -12.92
CA ILE A 23 -15.77 -2.78 -12.61
C ILE A 23 -16.52 -1.46 -12.87
N GLY A 24 -15.91 -0.52 -13.59
CA GLY A 24 -16.52 0.78 -13.85
C GLY A 24 -16.64 1.67 -12.61
N LEU A 25 -15.78 1.47 -11.61
CA LEU A 25 -15.79 2.23 -10.37
C LEU A 25 -15.00 3.53 -10.55
N THR A 26 -15.53 4.63 -10.01
CA THR A 26 -14.84 5.92 -9.99
C THR A 26 -14.35 6.23 -8.59
N LEU A 27 -13.06 6.58 -8.47
CA LEU A 27 -12.45 7.05 -7.23
C LEU A 27 -12.27 8.57 -7.30
N ASP A 28 -12.40 9.24 -6.14
CA ASP A 28 -12.01 10.65 -6.07
C ASP A 28 -10.48 10.78 -5.90
N GLY A 29 -9.97 12.03 -5.86
CA GLY A 29 -8.53 12.29 -5.76
C GLY A 29 -7.88 11.72 -4.50
N GLU A 30 -8.65 11.51 -3.43
CA GLU A 30 -8.19 10.91 -2.18
C GLU A 30 -8.39 9.40 -2.12
N GLY A 31 -8.88 8.80 -3.21
CA GLY A 31 -9.06 7.36 -3.30
C GLY A 31 -10.37 6.81 -2.76
N TRP A 32 -11.32 7.68 -2.42
CA TRP A 32 -12.63 7.26 -1.92
C TRP A 32 -13.52 6.77 -3.05
N ALA A 33 -14.18 5.64 -2.81
CA ALA A 33 -15.24 5.10 -3.63
C ALA A 33 -16.54 5.11 -2.84
N ASP A 34 -17.66 5.33 -3.52
CA ASP A 34 -18.99 5.16 -2.93
C ASP A 34 -19.23 3.67 -2.67
N VAL A 35 -19.65 3.31 -1.45
CA VAL A 35 -19.87 1.92 -1.05
C VAL A 35 -21.00 1.29 -1.87
N ASP A 36 -22.12 2.00 -2.04
CA ASP A 36 -23.26 1.47 -2.81
C ASP A 36 -22.87 1.24 -4.27
N GLU A 37 -22.14 2.17 -4.88
CA GLU A 37 -21.62 2.02 -6.23
C GLU A 37 -20.68 0.81 -6.33
N LEU A 38 -19.76 0.66 -5.38
CA LEU A 38 -18.82 -0.46 -5.35
C LEU A 38 -19.57 -1.80 -5.30
N LEU A 39 -20.52 -1.93 -4.39
CA LEU A 39 -21.29 -3.18 -4.24
C LEU A 39 -22.14 -3.48 -5.47
N THR A 40 -22.75 -2.46 -6.06
CA THR A 40 -23.56 -2.60 -7.28
C THR A 40 -22.69 -3.01 -8.47
N GLN A 41 -21.57 -2.35 -8.68
CA GLN A 41 -20.66 -2.66 -9.78
C GLN A 41 -19.99 -4.03 -9.60
N ALA A 42 -19.62 -4.37 -8.37
CA ALA A 42 -19.07 -5.69 -8.07
C ALA A 42 -20.08 -6.80 -8.43
N ALA A 43 -21.34 -6.64 -8.05
CA ALA A 43 -22.40 -7.59 -8.35
C ALA A 43 -22.61 -7.72 -9.87
N ALA A 44 -22.59 -6.60 -10.60
CA ALA A 44 -22.72 -6.59 -12.07
C ALA A 44 -21.56 -7.36 -12.76
N HIS A 45 -20.40 -7.46 -12.09
CA HIS A 45 -19.23 -8.20 -12.59
C HIS A 45 -19.07 -9.58 -11.91
N GLY A 46 -20.14 -10.12 -11.35
CA GLY A 46 -20.15 -11.47 -10.79
C GLY A 46 -19.61 -11.62 -9.38
N ARG A 47 -19.41 -10.51 -8.67
CA ARG A 47 -18.93 -10.50 -7.29
C ARG A 47 -20.00 -9.99 -6.34
N ASN A 48 -20.73 -10.93 -5.70
CA ASN A 48 -21.79 -10.60 -4.74
C ASN A 48 -21.18 -10.40 -3.35
N ILE A 49 -21.00 -9.16 -2.97
CA ILE A 49 -20.49 -8.77 -1.65
C ILE A 49 -21.62 -8.06 -0.91
N SER A 50 -22.03 -8.62 0.24
CA SER A 50 -23.01 -7.97 1.10
C SER A 50 -22.38 -6.83 1.89
N LEU A 51 -23.18 -5.86 2.30
CA LEU A 51 -22.71 -4.79 3.17
C LEU A 51 -22.14 -5.31 4.50
N PRO A 52 -22.78 -6.27 5.20
CA PRO A 52 -22.17 -6.88 6.38
C PRO A 52 -20.82 -7.53 6.13
N LEU A 53 -20.65 -8.23 5.01
CA LEU A 53 -19.38 -8.85 4.64
C LEU A 53 -18.30 -7.80 4.40
N LEU A 54 -18.65 -6.70 3.72
CA LEU A 54 -17.71 -5.59 3.50
C LEU A 54 -17.24 -5.00 4.84
N HIS A 55 -18.17 -4.75 5.75
CA HIS A 55 -17.84 -4.24 7.09
C HIS A 55 -16.94 -5.20 7.86
N GLU A 56 -17.21 -6.50 7.79
CA GLU A 56 -16.39 -7.52 8.43
C GLU A 56 -14.96 -7.53 7.88
N VAL A 57 -14.81 -7.50 6.56
CA VAL A 57 -13.49 -7.49 5.90
C VAL A 57 -12.69 -6.25 6.31
N VAL A 58 -13.32 -5.09 6.34
CA VAL A 58 -12.66 -3.85 6.77
C VAL A 58 -12.23 -3.94 8.24
N ALA A 59 -13.12 -4.42 9.11
CA ALA A 59 -12.88 -4.50 10.55
C ALA A 59 -11.82 -5.54 10.94
N THR A 60 -11.76 -6.67 10.22
CA THR A 60 -10.86 -7.79 10.55
C THR A 60 -9.55 -7.79 9.77
N ASN A 61 -9.33 -6.82 8.90
CA ASN A 61 -8.08 -6.74 8.13
C ASN A 61 -6.92 -6.38 9.05
N ASN A 62 -5.98 -7.31 9.23
CA ASN A 62 -4.86 -7.17 10.17
C ASN A 62 -3.97 -5.96 9.88
N LYS A 63 -3.87 -5.57 8.63
CA LYS A 63 -3.00 -4.46 8.20
C LYS A 63 -3.76 -3.16 7.98
N LYS A 64 -5.03 -3.13 8.33
CA LYS A 64 -5.91 -1.96 8.15
C LYS A 64 -5.76 -1.32 6.76
N ARG A 65 -5.83 -2.17 5.73
CA ARG A 65 -5.63 -1.73 4.34
C ARG A 65 -6.73 -0.82 3.83
N PHE A 66 -7.91 -0.87 4.44
CA PHE A 66 -9.09 -0.14 4.01
C PHE A 66 -9.68 0.67 5.14
N THR A 67 -10.27 1.80 4.82
CA THR A 67 -10.95 2.67 5.77
C THR A 67 -12.33 3.04 5.23
N LEU A 68 -13.33 2.98 6.09
CA LEU A 68 -14.67 3.53 5.81
C LEU A 68 -14.72 4.97 6.28
N SER A 69 -15.49 5.82 5.57
CA SER A 69 -15.79 7.16 6.03
C SER A 69 -16.60 7.13 7.32
N ALA A 70 -16.64 8.25 8.04
CA ALA A 70 -17.33 8.34 9.34
C ALA A 70 -18.82 7.94 9.26
N ASP A 71 -19.49 8.23 8.15
CA ASP A 71 -20.88 7.86 7.91
C ASP A 71 -21.04 6.47 7.25
N GLY A 72 -19.95 5.80 6.92
CA GLY A 72 -19.95 4.49 6.26
C GLY A 72 -20.32 4.50 4.78
N SER A 73 -20.49 5.66 4.16
CA SER A 73 -20.92 5.77 2.76
C SER A 73 -19.80 5.59 1.74
N LYS A 74 -18.55 5.73 2.18
CA LYS A 74 -17.36 5.65 1.30
C LYS A 74 -16.31 4.73 1.88
N ILE A 75 -15.50 4.16 0.99
CA ILE A 75 -14.39 3.28 1.32
C ILE A 75 -13.17 3.67 0.50
N ARG A 76 -11.97 3.54 1.08
CA ARG A 76 -10.72 3.68 0.35
C ARG A 76 -9.65 2.71 0.84
N ALA A 77 -8.68 2.45 -0.01
CA ALA A 77 -7.41 1.85 0.41
C ALA A 77 -6.50 2.95 0.99
N GLU A 78 -5.75 2.62 2.05
CA GLU A 78 -4.92 3.60 2.74
C GLU A 78 -3.65 3.97 1.95
N GLN A 79 -3.08 3.02 1.20
CA GLN A 79 -1.88 3.25 0.41
C GLN A 79 -1.72 2.20 -0.70
N GLY A 80 -0.67 2.34 -1.49
CA GLY A 80 -0.30 1.36 -2.52
C GLY A 80 -1.01 1.58 -3.85
N HIS A 81 -1.57 2.76 -4.07
CA HIS A 81 -2.26 3.10 -5.31
C HIS A 81 -1.29 3.19 -6.50
N SER A 82 -1.72 2.70 -7.65
CA SER A 82 -1.04 2.89 -8.92
C SER A 82 -1.91 3.57 -9.97
N THR A 83 -3.21 3.75 -9.67
CA THR A 83 -4.14 4.42 -10.58
C THR A 83 -3.94 5.93 -10.59
N ALA A 84 -4.03 6.55 -11.77
CA ALA A 84 -3.92 8.00 -11.93
C ALA A 84 -5.10 8.78 -11.32
N GLN A 85 -6.22 8.11 -10.98
CA GLN A 85 -7.35 8.75 -10.32
C GLN A 85 -7.03 9.24 -8.90
N VAL A 86 -5.98 8.68 -8.26
CA VAL A 86 -5.69 8.90 -6.84
C VAL A 86 -4.39 9.67 -6.68
N ASP A 87 -4.45 10.75 -5.89
CA ASP A 87 -3.31 11.56 -5.48
C ASP A 87 -3.52 11.97 -4.02
N ILE A 88 -3.31 11.00 -3.11
CA ILE A 88 -3.53 11.21 -1.68
C ILE A 88 -2.43 12.11 -1.10
N ALA A 89 -2.84 13.16 -0.40
CA ALA A 89 -1.94 14.00 0.37
C ALA A 89 -1.61 13.34 1.72
N TYR A 90 -0.49 12.64 1.79
CA TYR A 90 -0.03 12.04 3.04
C TYR A 90 0.65 13.08 3.93
N THR A 91 0.67 12.81 5.25
CA THR A 91 1.30 13.70 6.21
C THR A 91 2.81 13.55 6.19
N GLU A 92 3.54 14.61 5.88
CA GLU A 92 4.99 14.65 6.03
C GLU A 92 5.35 14.42 7.48
N THR A 93 6.23 13.46 7.74
CA THR A 93 6.60 13.01 9.09
C THR A 93 8.09 12.79 9.17
N GLU A 94 8.71 13.24 10.24
CA GLU A 94 10.14 13.00 10.47
C GLU A 94 10.36 11.51 10.75
N PRO A 95 11.22 10.82 9.95
CA PRO A 95 11.45 9.40 10.13
C PRO A 95 12.43 9.13 11.27
N PRO A 96 12.46 7.89 11.82
CA PRO A 96 13.56 7.46 12.67
C PRO A 96 14.86 7.39 11.85
N GLU A 97 16.00 7.17 12.52
CA GLU A 97 17.30 7.10 11.83
C GLU A 97 17.33 5.98 10.79
N ILE A 98 16.74 4.83 11.10
CA ILE A 98 16.71 3.66 10.21
C ILE A 98 15.27 3.23 9.95
N LEU A 99 14.96 3.01 8.68
CA LEU A 99 13.78 2.30 8.22
C LEU A 99 14.20 1.05 7.46
N TYR A 100 13.25 0.17 7.15
CA TYR A 100 13.54 -1.12 6.53
C TYR A 100 12.69 -1.33 5.28
N HIS A 101 13.28 -1.99 4.30
CA HIS A 101 12.56 -2.40 3.10
C HIS A 101 12.71 -3.90 2.89
N GLY A 102 11.59 -4.61 2.79
CA GLY A 102 11.55 -6.02 2.47
C GLY A 102 11.36 -6.26 0.99
N THR A 103 12.27 -7.03 0.41
CA THR A 103 12.23 -7.42 -1.00
C THR A 103 12.73 -8.85 -1.16
N ALA A 104 12.92 -9.32 -2.39
CA ALA A 104 13.46 -10.64 -2.68
C ALA A 104 14.93 -10.54 -3.08
N GLN A 105 15.72 -11.56 -2.73
CA GLN A 105 17.15 -11.59 -3.04
C GLN A 105 17.46 -11.46 -4.54
N ARG A 106 16.57 -11.94 -5.40
CA ARG A 106 16.73 -11.82 -6.86
C ARG A 106 16.81 -10.38 -7.36
N PHE A 107 16.34 -9.41 -6.56
CA PHE A 107 16.38 -7.99 -6.92
C PHE A 107 17.59 -7.24 -6.36
N ALA A 108 18.46 -7.91 -5.59
CA ALA A 108 19.55 -7.26 -4.89
C ALA A 108 20.48 -6.49 -5.84
N GLU A 109 20.88 -7.09 -6.94
CA GLU A 109 21.80 -6.46 -7.91
C GLU A 109 21.19 -5.21 -8.54
N ALA A 110 19.93 -5.27 -8.97
CA ALA A 110 19.25 -4.12 -9.55
C ALA A 110 19.12 -2.98 -8.54
N ILE A 111 18.83 -3.31 -7.27
CA ILE A 111 18.70 -2.32 -6.19
C ILE A 111 20.06 -1.68 -5.86
N GLU A 112 21.15 -2.43 -5.89
CA GLU A 112 22.50 -1.89 -5.68
C GLU A 112 22.87 -0.85 -6.76
N GLN A 113 22.37 -1.02 -7.96
CA GLN A 113 22.65 -0.11 -9.08
C GLN A 113 21.70 1.08 -9.12
N GLN A 114 20.40 0.86 -8.88
CA GLN A 114 19.34 1.82 -9.11
C GLN A 114 18.73 2.39 -7.84
N GLY A 115 18.93 1.77 -6.68
CA GLY A 115 18.23 2.07 -5.45
C GLY A 115 16.82 1.51 -5.46
N LEU A 116 15.97 2.01 -4.56
CA LEU A 116 14.57 1.61 -4.49
C LEU A 116 13.71 2.56 -5.29
N LEU A 117 12.94 2.01 -6.20
CA LEU A 117 12.01 2.74 -7.06
C LEU A 117 10.59 2.24 -6.82
N PRO A 118 9.57 3.10 -6.93
CA PRO A 118 8.18 2.71 -6.61
C PRO A 118 7.56 1.72 -7.61
N GLY A 119 8.12 1.59 -8.80
CA GLY A 119 7.52 0.77 -9.86
C GLY A 119 6.16 1.30 -10.28
N SER A 120 5.14 0.46 -10.25
CA SER A 120 3.77 0.85 -10.59
C SER A 120 3.06 1.64 -9.49
N ARG A 121 3.58 1.65 -8.27
CA ARG A 121 3.01 2.40 -7.15
C ARG A 121 3.49 3.86 -7.17
N HIS A 122 2.82 4.73 -6.41
CA HIS A 122 3.21 6.13 -6.30
C HIS A 122 4.45 6.34 -5.41
N TYR A 123 4.69 5.43 -4.47
CA TYR A 123 5.77 5.54 -3.49
C TYR A 123 6.44 4.21 -3.22
N VAL A 124 7.69 4.28 -2.78
CA VAL A 124 8.38 3.16 -2.13
C VAL A 124 7.81 3.00 -0.73
N HIS A 125 7.48 1.78 -0.34
CA HIS A 125 6.96 1.46 0.99
C HIS A 125 8.08 0.97 1.90
N LEU A 126 8.18 1.57 3.08
CA LEU A 126 9.18 1.22 4.08
C LEU A 126 8.48 0.83 5.38
N SER A 127 9.15 0.01 6.18
CA SER A 127 8.66 -0.49 7.47
C SER A 127 9.49 0.07 8.61
N GLY A 128 8.86 0.26 9.76
CA GLY A 128 9.55 0.70 10.97
C GLY A 128 10.31 -0.41 11.70
N ASP A 129 10.12 -1.67 11.32
CA ASP A 129 10.72 -2.83 11.96
C ASP A 129 11.12 -3.91 10.95
N VAL A 130 12.09 -4.74 11.36
CA VAL A 130 12.65 -5.82 10.53
C VAL A 130 11.63 -6.92 10.28
N GLU A 131 10.85 -7.28 11.28
CA GLU A 131 9.87 -8.37 11.17
C GLU A 131 8.84 -8.11 10.07
N THR A 132 8.29 -6.91 10.03
CA THR A 132 7.38 -6.48 8.97
C THR A 132 8.06 -6.52 7.60
N ALA A 133 9.30 -6.05 7.51
CA ALA A 133 10.05 -6.07 6.25
C ALA A 133 10.31 -7.50 5.75
N VAL A 134 10.65 -8.43 6.63
CA VAL A 134 10.81 -9.86 6.28
C VAL A 134 9.49 -10.42 5.75
N SER A 135 8.38 -10.14 6.42
CA SER A 135 7.05 -10.58 5.99
C SER A 135 6.70 -10.07 4.60
N VAL A 136 6.98 -8.81 4.33
CA VAL A 136 6.75 -8.21 3.00
C VAL A 136 7.64 -8.86 1.95
N GLY A 137 8.93 -9.03 2.23
CA GLY A 137 9.89 -9.62 1.29
C GLY A 137 9.54 -11.07 0.96
N SER A 138 9.04 -11.83 1.92
CA SER A 138 8.67 -13.23 1.73
C SER A 138 7.56 -13.45 0.70
N ARG A 139 6.78 -12.42 0.39
CA ARG A 139 5.74 -12.49 -0.66
C ARG A 139 6.32 -12.55 -2.07
N HIS A 140 7.56 -12.13 -2.24
CA HIS A 140 8.21 -11.99 -3.55
C HIS A 140 9.27 -13.06 -3.82
N GLY A 141 9.55 -13.92 -2.85
CA GLY A 141 10.54 -14.99 -2.94
C GLY A 141 11.37 -15.10 -1.66
N LYS A 142 12.65 -15.47 -1.78
CA LYS A 142 13.55 -15.53 -0.63
C LYS A 142 13.78 -14.09 -0.12
N PRO A 143 13.41 -13.78 1.13
CA PRO A 143 13.41 -12.41 1.58
C PRO A 143 14.80 -11.81 1.71
N LEU A 144 14.91 -10.53 1.37
CA LEU A 144 16.05 -9.68 1.61
C LEU A 144 15.55 -8.43 2.32
N VAL A 145 16.15 -8.08 3.44
CA VAL A 145 15.84 -6.85 4.17
C VAL A 145 16.97 -5.85 3.97
N LEU A 146 16.60 -4.64 3.59
CA LEU A 146 17.50 -3.52 3.43
C LEU A 146 17.29 -2.51 4.54
N GLU A 147 18.37 -2.03 5.15
CA GLU A 147 18.33 -0.86 6.01
C GLU A 147 18.35 0.40 5.14
N VAL A 148 17.48 1.34 5.44
CA VAL A 148 17.41 2.64 4.79
C VAL A 148 17.84 3.70 5.80
N GLN A 149 18.87 4.47 5.45
CA GLN A 149 19.39 5.55 6.32
C GLN A 149 18.44 6.77 6.25
N ALA A 150 17.25 6.60 6.79
CA ALA A 150 16.17 7.58 6.67
C ALA A 150 16.48 8.91 7.36
N GLY A 151 17.10 8.87 8.53
CA GLY A 151 17.51 10.09 9.23
C GLY A 151 18.50 10.92 8.42
N LEU A 152 19.51 10.26 7.85
CA LEU A 152 20.49 10.93 6.99
C LEU A 152 19.82 11.52 5.74
N MET A 153 18.93 10.76 5.12
CA MET A 153 18.17 11.23 3.96
C MET A 153 17.34 12.48 4.29
N ARG A 154 16.65 12.45 5.43
CA ARG A 154 15.84 13.60 5.90
C ARG A 154 16.71 14.87 6.05
N ARG A 155 17.87 14.73 6.63
CA ARG A 155 18.82 15.84 6.80
C ARG A 155 19.34 16.39 5.46
N GLN A 156 19.32 15.57 4.41
CA GLN A 156 19.70 15.99 3.06
C GLN A 156 18.52 16.49 2.22
N GLY A 157 17.34 16.62 2.80
CA GLY A 157 16.19 17.23 2.13
C GLY A 157 15.16 16.25 1.57
N PHE A 158 15.32 14.94 1.78
CA PHE A 158 14.32 13.96 1.38
C PHE A 158 13.09 14.06 2.29
N VAL A 159 11.92 13.84 1.71
CA VAL A 159 10.64 13.95 2.41
C VAL A 159 10.04 12.56 2.61
N PHE A 160 9.70 12.25 3.85
CA PHE A 160 9.03 11.00 4.23
C PHE A 160 7.60 11.28 4.66
N TYR A 161 6.72 10.33 4.36
CA TYR A 161 5.32 10.38 4.77
C TYR A 161 4.97 9.14 5.58
N LEU A 162 4.04 9.28 6.51
CA LEU A 162 3.55 8.18 7.33
C LEU A 162 2.05 8.02 7.13
N THR A 163 1.62 6.81 6.79
CA THR A 163 0.21 6.51 6.61
C THR A 163 -0.47 6.23 7.96
N ALA A 164 -1.82 6.24 7.96
CA ALA A 164 -2.58 5.95 9.17
C ALA A 164 -2.29 4.55 9.74
N ASN A 165 -1.94 3.59 8.90
CA ASN A 165 -1.59 2.23 9.31
C ASN A 165 -0.09 2.00 9.47
N LYS A 166 0.68 3.09 9.68
CA LYS A 166 2.10 3.06 10.03
C LYS A 166 3.04 2.53 8.95
N VAL A 167 2.69 2.70 7.70
CA VAL A 167 3.59 2.46 6.57
C VAL A 167 4.29 3.77 6.21
N TRP A 168 5.62 3.72 6.08
CA TRP A 168 6.41 4.87 5.64
C TRP A 168 6.48 4.90 4.12
N LEU A 169 6.40 6.10 3.57
CA LEU A 169 6.40 6.32 2.12
C LEU A 169 7.47 7.33 1.73
N ILE A 170 8.16 7.04 0.63
CA ILE A 170 9.10 7.96 0.00
C ILE A 170 9.08 7.74 -1.51
N LYS A 171 9.41 8.74 -2.28
CA LYS A 171 9.37 8.63 -3.74
C LYS A 171 10.42 7.68 -4.30
N GLU A 172 11.63 7.74 -3.76
CA GLU A 172 12.73 6.86 -4.15
C GLU A 172 13.79 6.82 -3.08
N VAL A 173 14.64 5.79 -3.07
CA VAL A 173 15.78 5.70 -2.17
C VAL A 173 17.03 5.46 -3.02
N PRO A 174 17.94 6.45 -3.15
CA PRO A 174 19.20 6.26 -3.85
C PRO A 174 20.05 5.13 -3.21
N PRO A 175 20.87 4.42 -4.00
CA PRO A 175 21.61 3.25 -3.51
C PRO A 175 22.56 3.54 -2.34
N GLN A 176 23.13 4.74 -2.28
CA GLN A 176 24.09 5.10 -1.23
C GLN A 176 23.48 5.14 0.18
N PHE A 177 22.16 5.15 0.30
CA PHE A 177 21.46 5.15 1.57
C PHE A 177 20.97 3.75 1.98
N LEU A 178 21.30 2.72 1.21
CA LEU A 178 20.88 1.35 1.45
C LEU A 178 22.02 0.49 1.97
N ARG A 179 21.69 -0.41 2.90
CA ARG A 179 22.60 -1.43 3.42
C ARG A 179 21.83 -2.76 3.51
N GLN A 180 22.42 -3.82 3.00
CA GLN A 180 21.87 -5.17 3.21
C GLN A 180 22.13 -5.62 4.64
N MET A 181 21.14 -6.22 5.25
CA MET A 181 21.27 -6.84 6.57
C MET A 181 21.84 -8.23 6.45
#